data_e4e7415fdfe0d962353b6a7c0ffc7d95
#
_entry.id   e4e7415fdfe0d962353b6a7c0ffc7d95
#
_cell.length_a   1.000
_cell.length_b   1.000
_cell.length_c   1.000
_cell.angle_alpha   90.00
_cell.angle_beta   90.00
_cell.angle_gamma   90.00
#
_symmetry.space_group_name_H-M   'P 1'
#
loop_
_entity.id
_entity.type
_entity.pdbx_description
1 polymer ?
#
loop_
_entity_poly.entity_id
_entity_poly.type
_entity_poly.pdbx_seq_one_letter_code
_entity_poly.pdbx_strand_id
1 'polypeptide(L)'
;MALAGAETLDAWLTHLETLHPQKIDLELTRVKTVAHQLGLLPAGCPTVTVAGTNGKGSCVSALSALLRQKGLSVGCYTSPHLLTFNERITINGIPASDAEIMGAFALIEERRAAISLSYFEFATLAALLLFREKGVAVQILEVGLGGRLDAVNMIDADACVITSIGIDHTEWLGDTRDLIAIEKAGVARFGKPAVVAESDLPSTLLPTLKALGANVAALDRDWLISEQMLTLPDGTQRLLPAVPGLQTSNLAAAVVVATKLNLTLDQDCIDEAFMALSIAGRQQQLVAMDRLWWLDVAHNCESVGRLAVALAEKSDGAQTHAIFGAMAD
;
A
#
# COMPACT_ATOMS: atom_id res chain seq x y z
N MET A 1 6.71 29.96 12.14
CA MET A 1 6.14 30.97 11.23
C MET A 1 5.30 30.19 10.23
N ALA A 2 3.98 30.39 10.27
CA ALA A 2 3.11 29.75 9.27
C ALA A 2 3.57 30.15 7.87
N LEU A 3 3.60 29.18 6.93
CA LEU A 3 3.82 29.44 5.49
C LEU A 3 2.58 30.16 4.91
N ALA A 4 2.39 31.41 5.36
CA ALA A 4 1.45 32.31 4.69
C ALA A 4 2.07 32.64 3.33
N GLY A 5 1.75 31.86 2.28
CA GLY A 5 2.18 32.15 0.93
C GLY A 5 2.77 31.02 0.10
N ALA A 6 2.68 29.74 0.50
CA ALA A 6 2.98 28.66 -0.43
C ALA A 6 1.83 28.57 -1.48
N GLU A 7 2.04 29.21 -2.62
CA GLU A 7 1.05 29.29 -3.71
C GLU A 7 1.01 28.01 -4.57
N THR A 8 1.95 27.07 -4.36
CA THR A 8 2.06 25.83 -5.15
C THR A 8 2.27 24.60 -4.26
N LEU A 9 1.87 23.43 -4.76
CA LEU A 9 2.10 22.16 -4.07
C LEU A 9 3.60 21.89 -3.90
N ASP A 10 4.43 22.18 -4.90
CA ASP A 10 5.89 22.00 -4.83
C ASP A 10 6.54 22.82 -3.70
N ALA A 11 6.06 24.04 -3.47
CA ALA A 11 6.53 24.86 -2.35
C ALA A 11 6.17 24.23 -0.99
N TRP A 12 4.99 23.64 -0.86
CA TRP A 12 4.60 22.86 0.31
C TRP A 12 5.50 21.64 0.50
N LEU A 13 5.71 20.84 -0.54
CA LEU A 13 6.52 19.63 -0.46
C LEU A 13 7.96 19.95 -0.04
N THR A 14 8.56 21.00 -0.63
CA THR A 14 9.88 21.49 -0.22
C THR A 14 9.93 21.89 1.26
N HIS A 15 8.89 22.55 1.76
CA HIS A 15 8.79 22.87 3.19
C HIS A 15 8.72 21.62 4.06
N LEU A 16 7.88 20.64 3.70
CA LEU A 16 7.72 19.40 4.46
C LEU A 16 9.02 18.61 4.60
N GLU A 17 9.91 18.66 3.59
CA GLU A 17 11.23 18.01 3.64
C GLU A 17 12.15 18.60 4.73
N THR A 18 11.91 19.84 5.13
CA THR A 18 12.73 20.55 6.12
C THR A 18 12.08 20.65 7.49
N LEU A 19 10.82 20.24 7.63
CA LEU A 19 10.00 20.44 8.82
C LEU A 19 10.46 19.59 9.99
N HIS A 20 10.98 18.41 9.75
CA HIS A 20 11.49 17.48 10.76
C HIS A 20 12.98 17.22 10.56
N PRO A 21 13.78 17.15 11.66
CA PRO A 21 15.23 16.96 11.53
C PRO A 21 15.64 15.62 10.96
N GLN A 22 14.80 14.59 11.09
CA GLN A 22 15.04 13.25 10.55
C GLN A 22 14.06 12.95 9.41
N LYS A 23 14.58 12.43 8.28
CA LYS A 23 13.73 12.02 7.15
C LYS A 23 12.76 10.89 7.51
N ILE A 24 13.25 9.95 8.33
CA ILE A 24 12.50 8.82 8.87
C ILE A 24 12.59 8.87 10.38
N ASP A 25 11.44 8.88 11.04
CA ASP A 25 11.32 8.79 12.48
C ASP A 25 10.12 7.90 12.82
N LEU A 26 10.42 6.66 13.21
CA LEU A 26 9.42 5.63 13.46
C LEU A 26 8.88 5.77 14.89
N GLU A 27 7.89 6.68 15.05
CA GLU A 27 7.19 6.93 16.29
C GLU A 27 5.74 7.34 16.00
N LEU A 28 4.81 6.93 16.85
CA LEU A 28 3.38 7.24 16.65
C LEU A 28 2.86 8.40 17.51
N THR A 29 3.61 8.84 18.52
CA THR A 29 3.10 9.80 19.51
C THR A 29 2.77 11.15 18.87
N ARG A 30 3.67 11.70 18.06
CA ARG A 30 3.51 13.00 17.39
C ARG A 30 2.31 12.99 16.45
N VAL A 31 2.29 12.04 15.51
CA VAL A 31 1.24 11.93 14.49
C VAL A 31 -0.13 11.65 15.11
N LYS A 32 -0.21 10.80 16.15
CA LYS A 32 -1.44 10.56 16.90
C LYS A 32 -1.95 11.82 17.60
N THR A 33 -1.07 12.61 18.21
CA THR A 33 -1.45 13.86 18.86
C THR A 33 -2.10 14.82 17.87
N VAL A 34 -1.49 15.00 16.70
CA VAL A 34 -2.05 15.88 15.65
C VAL A 34 -3.32 15.29 15.06
N ALA A 35 -3.38 13.96 14.84
CA ALA A 35 -4.60 13.29 14.38
C ALA A 35 -5.79 13.49 15.33
N HIS A 36 -5.57 13.46 16.64
CA HIS A 36 -6.61 13.78 17.64
C HIS A 36 -7.07 15.23 17.53
N GLN A 37 -6.12 16.19 17.39
CA GLN A 37 -6.46 17.62 17.23
C GLN A 37 -7.26 17.88 15.95
N LEU A 38 -7.03 17.08 14.91
CA LEU A 38 -7.76 17.12 13.65
C LEU A 38 -9.09 16.34 13.68
N GLY A 39 -9.38 15.60 14.76
CA GLY A 39 -10.58 14.74 14.85
C GLY A 39 -10.56 13.55 13.89
N LEU A 40 -9.38 13.00 13.62
CA LEU A 40 -9.20 11.84 12.72
C LEU A 40 -9.23 10.50 13.46
N LEU A 41 -9.21 10.51 14.78
CA LEU A 41 -9.23 9.32 15.63
C LEU A 41 -10.46 9.31 16.54
N PRO A 42 -11.23 8.18 16.60
CA PRO A 42 -11.07 6.99 15.76
C PRO A 42 -11.39 7.26 14.29
N ALA A 43 -10.99 6.35 13.39
CA ALA A 43 -11.32 6.45 11.97
C ALA A 43 -12.84 6.50 11.75
N GLY A 44 -13.27 7.35 10.80
CA GLY A 44 -14.69 7.53 10.49
C GLY A 44 -15.30 6.44 9.58
N CYS A 45 -14.46 5.57 9.01
CA CYS A 45 -14.86 4.49 8.11
C CYS A 45 -13.96 3.26 8.30
N PRO A 46 -14.40 2.07 7.86
CA PRO A 46 -13.57 0.87 7.84
C PRO A 46 -12.23 1.09 7.16
N THR A 47 -11.18 0.56 7.78
CA THR A 47 -9.78 0.73 7.34
C THR A 47 -9.14 -0.61 7.05
N VAL A 48 -8.51 -0.73 5.88
CA VAL A 48 -7.61 -1.84 5.54
C VAL A 48 -6.19 -1.34 5.46
N THR A 49 -5.29 -1.92 6.27
CA THR A 49 -3.86 -1.58 6.22
C THR A 49 -3.10 -2.65 5.44
N VAL A 50 -2.30 -2.23 4.47
CA VAL A 50 -1.51 -3.13 3.63
C VAL A 50 -0.03 -2.93 3.92
N ALA A 51 0.61 -3.96 4.50
CA ALA A 51 2.04 -4.03 4.78
C ALA A 51 2.71 -5.07 3.87
N GLY A 52 4.02 -5.00 3.78
CA GLY A 52 4.83 -5.95 3.00
C GLY A 52 6.13 -5.32 2.52
N THR A 53 7.04 -6.13 1.99
CA THR A 53 8.23 -5.63 1.32
C THR A 53 7.87 -5.21 -0.10
N ASN A 54 7.36 -6.13 -0.91
CA ASN A 54 6.94 -5.90 -2.28
C ASN A 54 5.43 -6.13 -2.44
N GLY A 55 4.81 -5.54 -3.46
CA GLY A 55 3.42 -5.82 -3.84
C GLY A 55 2.34 -5.05 -3.08
N LYS A 56 2.68 -4.20 -2.10
CA LYS A 56 1.73 -3.39 -1.33
C LYS A 56 0.78 -2.59 -2.22
N GLY A 57 1.32 -1.69 -3.04
CA GLY A 57 0.53 -0.85 -3.95
C GLY A 57 -0.30 -1.67 -4.94
N SER A 58 0.21 -2.84 -5.40
CA SER A 58 -0.56 -3.76 -6.25
C SER A 58 -1.78 -4.33 -5.53
N CYS A 59 -1.61 -4.73 -4.27
CA CYS A 59 -2.72 -5.21 -3.43
C CYS A 59 -3.72 -4.09 -3.12
N VAL A 60 -3.26 -2.88 -2.80
CA VAL A 60 -4.13 -1.69 -2.61
C VAL A 60 -4.97 -1.42 -3.85
N SER A 61 -4.35 -1.40 -5.04
CA SER A 61 -5.04 -1.14 -6.29
C SER A 61 -6.06 -2.23 -6.62
N ALA A 62 -5.70 -3.51 -6.43
CA ALA A 62 -6.62 -4.64 -6.64
C ALA A 62 -7.82 -4.60 -5.69
N LEU A 63 -7.58 -4.35 -4.39
CA LEU A 63 -8.65 -4.22 -3.41
C LEU A 63 -9.54 -3.01 -3.71
N SER A 64 -8.95 -1.86 -4.08
CA SER A 64 -9.71 -0.68 -4.47
C SER A 64 -10.62 -0.96 -5.68
N ALA A 65 -10.12 -1.67 -6.69
CA ALA A 65 -10.92 -2.04 -7.86
C ALA A 65 -12.13 -2.90 -7.49
N LEU A 66 -11.93 -3.93 -6.65
CA LEU A 66 -13.00 -4.80 -6.16
C LEU A 66 -14.07 -4.02 -5.36
N LEU A 67 -13.63 -3.17 -4.43
CA LEU A 67 -14.55 -2.38 -3.59
C LEU A 67 -15.36 -1.38 -4.43
N ARG A 68 -14.72 -0.74 -5.40
CA ARG A 68 -15.39 0.18 -6.34
C ARG A 68 -16.40 -0.55 -7.23
N GLN A 69 -16.06 -1.75 -7.70
CA GLN A 69 -16.97 -2.60 -8.48
C GLN A 69 -18.22 -2.98 -7.66
N LYS A 70 -18.10 -3.06 -6.33
CA LYS A 70 -19.22 -3.23 -5.40
C LYS A 70 -19.96 -1.91 -5.08
N GLY A 71 -19.64 -0.81 -5.77
CA GLY A 71 -20.28 0.50 -5.61
C GLY A 71 -19.84 1.27 -4.36
N LEU A 72 -18.76 0.87 -3.69
CA LEU A 72 -18.24 1.57 -2.52
C LEU A 72 -17.37 2.75 -2.93
N SER A 73 -17.46 3.87 -2.20
CA SER A 73 -16.51 4.96 -2.30
C SER A 73 -15.24 4.61 -1.53
N VAL A 74 -14.08 4.65 -2.22
CA VAL A 74 -12.81 4.16 -1.68
C VAL A 74 -11.76 5.25 -1.69
N GLY A 75 -11.14 5.51 -0.52
CA GLY A 75 -9.93 6.30 -0.38
C GLY A 75 -8.70 5.39 -0.35
N CYS A 76 -7.67 5.68 -1.15
CA CYS A 76 -6.41 4.95 -1.11
C CYS A 76 -5.25 5.91 -0.84
N TYR A 77 -4.41 5.52 0.12
CA TYR A 77 -3.13 6.16 0.38
C TYR A 77 -2.00 5.19 0.05
N THR A 78 -1.12 5.58 -0.88
CA THR A 78 -0.02 4.75 -1.40
C THR A 78 1.30 5.51 -1.41
N SER A 79 2.43 4.79 -1.42
CA SER A 79 3.78 5.38 -1.48
C SER A 79 4.82 4.41 -2.04
N PRO A 80 5.90 4.93 -2.66
CA PRO A 80 6.07 6.31 -3.13
C PRO A 80 5.21 6.61 -4.38
N HIS A 81 5.19 7.88 -4.82
CA HIS A 81 4.68 8.25 -6.14
C HIS A 81 5.76 8.08 -7.22
N LEU A 82 5.36 8.02 -8.47
CA LEU A 82 6.28 7.95 -9.61
C LEU A 82 6.56 9.33 -10.22
N LEU A 83 5.54 10.11 -10.49
CA LEU A 83 5.64 11.39 -11.19
C LEU A 83 5.18 12.56 -10.33
N THR A 84 4.02 12.46 -9.69
CA THR A 84 3.43 13.56 -8.92
C THR A 84 2.98 13.09 -7.55
N PHE A 85 3.07 13.98 -6.56
CA PHE A 85 2.64 13.69 -5.19
C PHE A 85 1.17 13.23 -5.11
N ASN A 86 0.33 13.75 -5.99
CA ASN A 86 -1.11 13.48 -6.07
C ASN A 86 -1.44 12.00 -6.18
N GLU A 87 -0.55 11.20 -6.82
CA GLU A 87 -0.68 9.75 -6.93
C GLU A 87 -0.84 9.05 -5.59
N ARG A 88 -0.29 9.66 -4.52
CA ARG A 88 -0.33 9.07 -3.17
C ARG A 88 -1.71 9.04 -2.56
N ILE A 89 -2.61 9.96 -2.97
CA ILE A 89 -3.93 10.12 -2.37
C ILE A 89 -4.97 10.05 -3.47
N THR A 90 -5.69 8.95 -3.55
CA THR A 90 -6.73 8.78 -4.56
C THR A 90 -8.10 8.54 -3.91
N ILE A 91 -9.14 9.09 -4.52
CA ILE A 91 -10.53 8.83 -4.15
C ILE A 91 -11.23 8.24 -5.39
N ASN A 92 -11.74 7.03 -5.25
CA ASN A 92 -12.33 6.26 -6.35
C ASN A 92 -11.38 6.10 -7.56
N GLY A 93 -10.05 6.00 -7.28
CA GLY A 93 -9.01 5.87 -8.30
C GLY A 93 -8.64 7.19 -9.00
N ILE A 94 -9.18 8.32 -8.57
CA ILE A 94 -8.85 9.66 -9.09
C ILE A 94 -7.89 10.32 -8.10
N PRO A 95 -6.70 10.76 -8.51
CA PRO A 95 -5.78 11.50 -7.66
C PRO A 95 -6.40 12.80 -7.14
N ALA A 96 -6.13 13.13 -5.88
CA ALA A 96 -6.52 14.40 -5.30
C ALA A 96 -5.82 15.56 -6.03
N SER A 97 -6.52 16.67 -6.20
CA SER A 97 -5.97 17.88 -6.84
C SER A 97 -4.99 18.60 -5.91
N ASP A 98 -4.10 19.41 -6.51
CA ASP A 98 -3.18 20.27 -5.75
C ASP A 98 -3.91 21.13 -4.73
N ALA A 99 -5.05 21.70 -5.13
CA ALA A 99 -5.85 22.57 -4.25
C ALA A 99 -6.38 21.82 -3.02
N GLU A 100 -6.86 20.58 -3.19
CA GLU A 100 -7.34 19.74 -2.10
C GLU A 100 -6.19 19.37 -1.15
N ILE A 101 -5.05 18.96 -1.69
CA ILE A 101 -3.86 18.59 -0.91
C ILE A 101 -3.33 19.81 -0.13
N MET A 102 -3.19 20.97 -0.80
CA MET A 102 -2.75 22.21 -0.14
C MET A 102 -3.72 22.66 0.96
N GLY A 103 -5.03 22.50 0.72
CA GLY A 103 -6.04 22.78 1.75
C GLY A 103 -5.88 21.91 3.00
N ALA A 104 -5.66 20.61 2.79
CA ALA A 104 -5.36 19.69 3.89
C ALA A 104 -4.05 20.03 4.59
N PHE A 105 -2.99 20.36 3.85
CA PHE A 105 -1.72 20.81 4.42
C PHE A 105 -1.85 22.07 5.27
N ALA A 106 -2.59 23.07 4.80
CA ALA A 106 -2.82 24.30 5.55
C ALA A 106 -3.53 24.04 6.90
N LEU A 107 -4.53 23.16 6.89
CA LEU A 107 -5.24 22.77 8.11
C LEU A 107 -4.33 22.00 9.08
N ILE A 108 -3.50 21.08 8.59
CA ILE A 108 -2.53 20.36 9.44
C ILE A 108 -1.54 21.34 10.04
N GLU A 109 -0.98 22.26 9.24
CA GLU A 109 -0.03 23.27 9.69
C GLU A 109 -0.61 24.13 10.82
N GLU A 110 -1.86 24.54 10.71
CA GLU A 110 -2.57 25.28 11.75
C GLU A 110 -2.70 24.44 13.04
N ARG A 111 -3.10 23.17 12.91
CA ARG A 111 -3.46 22.32 14.05
C ARG A 111 -2.28 21.67 14.74
N ARG A 112 -1.18 21.38 14.03
CA ARG A 112 0.00 20.76 14.64
C ARG A 112 0.73 21.69 15.64
N ALA A 113 0.48 22.98 15.58
CA ALA A 113 1.14 23.99 16.42
C ALA A 113 2.68 23.85 16.38
N ALA A 114 3.33 23.56 17.52
CA ALA A 114 4.78 23.36 17.60
C ALA A 114 5.24 21.90 17.37
N ILE A 115 4.32 20.98 17.11
CA ILE A 115 4.67 19.57 16.88
C ILE A 115 5.31 19.44 15.51
N SER A 116 6.56 18.95 15.44
CA SER A 116 7.19 18.62 14.19
C SER A 116 6.67 17.29 13.65
N LEU A 117 6.46 17.20 12.35
CA LEU A 117 6.00 16.01 11.66
C LEU A 117 6.97 15.71 10.52
N SER A 118 7.31 14.43 10.33
CA SER A 118 8.02 13.99 9.16
C SER A 118 7.16 14.16 7.90
N TYR A 119 7.80 14.18 6.74
CA TYR A 119 7.10 14.24 5.45
C TYR A 119 5.99 13.18 5.32
N PHE A 120 6.28 11.95 5.74
CA PHE A 120 5.33 10.85 5.65
C PHE A 120 4.17 10.98 6.65
N GLU A 121 4.44 11.41 7.89
CA GLU A 121 3.40 11.69 8.90
C GLU A 121 2.44 12.79 8.40
N PHE A 122 2.99 13.83 7.80
CA PHE A 122 2.22 14.94 7.26
C PHE A 122 1.34 14.50 6.09
N ALA A 123 1.91 13.75 5.14
CA ALA A 123 1.19 13.19 4.00
C ALA A 123 0.07 12.22 4.43
N THR A 124 0.33 11.39 5.45
CA THR A 124 -0.66 10.46 6.00
C THR A 124 -1.86 11.22 6.59
N LEU A 125 -1.62 12.26 7.38
CA LEU A 125 -2.69 13.10 7.93
C LEU A 125 -3.51 13.77 6.83
N ALA A 126 -2.86 14.25 5.76
CA ALA A 126 -3.56 14.86 4.61
C ALA A 126 -4.47 13.85 3.91
N ALA A 127 -4.00 12.62 3.69
CA ALA A 127 -4.83 11.56 3.11
C ALA A 127 -6.09 11.29 3.95
N LEU A 128 -5.93 11.13 5.27
CA LEU A 128 -7.04 10.89 6.19
C LEU A 128 -8.02 12.05 6.26
N LEU A 129 -7.54 13.29 6.20
CA LEU A 129 -8.39 14.49 6.14
C LEU A 129 -9.25 14.46 4.88
N LEU A 130 -8.65 14.24 3.71
CA LEU A 130 -9.35 14.19 2.44
C LEU A 130 -10.35 13.04 2.39
N PHE A 131 -10.02 11.87 2.91
CA PHE A 131 -10.95 10.74 2.97
C PHE A 131 -12.18 11.05 3.83
N ARG A 132 -11.98 11.69 4.98
CA ARG A 132 -13.07 12.15 5.84
C ARG A 132 -13.92 13.22 5.14
N GLU A 133 -13.33 14.23 4.51
CA GLU A 133 -14.04 15.30 3.80
C GLU A 133 -14.87 14.77 2.63
N LYS A 134 -14.34 13.79 1.91
CA LYS A 134 -15.04 13.15 0.79
C LYS A 134 -16.04 12.08 1.23
N GLY A 135 -16.10 11.74 2.51
CA GLY A 135 -17.02 10.73 3.03
C GLY A 135 -16.82 9.36 2.42
N VAL A 136 -15.57 8.91 2.27
CA VAL A 136 -15.30 7.59 1.70
C VAL A 136 -15.91 6.48 2.56
N ALA A 137 -16.45 5.44 1.92
CA ALA A 137 -17.06 4.31 2.61
C ALA A 137 -16.01 3.35 3.20
N VAL A 138 -14.82 3.28 2.59
CA VAL A 138 -13.68 2.47 3.02
C VAL A 138 -12.39 3.19 2.70
N GLN A 139 -11.39 3.11 3.58
CA GLN A 139 -10.04 3.58 3.29
C GLN A 139 -9.03 2.42 3.29
N ILE A 140 -8.09 2.46 2.34
CA ILE A 140 -7.01 1.49 2.21
C ILE A 140 -5.70 2.25 2.37
N LEU A 141 -4.91 1.85 3.37
CA LEU A 141 -3.68 2.54 3.74
C LEU A 141 -2.47 1.63 3.48
N GLU A 142 -1.59 2.05 2.58
CA GLU A 142 -0.30 1.40 2.36
C GLU A 142 0.71 1.84 3.42
N VAL A 143 1.35 0.88 4.07
CA VAL A 143 2.50 1.12 4.96
C VAL A 143 3.68 1.64 4.15
N GLY A 144 4.26 2.76 4.59
CA GLY A 144 5.48 3.29 3.98
C GLY A 144 6.70 2.45 4.33
N LEU A 145 6.92 2.18 5.62
CA LEU A 145 8.08 1.46 6.12
C LEU A 145 7.73 0.59 7.34
N GLY A 146 8.13 -0.68 7.30
CA GLY A 146 7.91 -1.62 8.42
C GLY A 146 6.45 -1.97 8.60
N GLY A 147 5.80 -1.40 9.59
CA GLY A 147 4.38 -1.56 9.91
C GLY A 147 4.05 -1.06 11.31
N ARG A 148 4.62 -1.64 12.36
CA ARG A 148 4.27 -1.38 13.76
C ARG A 148 4.32 0.10 14.16
N LEU A 149 5.35 0.81 13.72
CA LEU A 149 5.59 2.23 14.04
C LEU A 149 5.38 3.17 12.84
N ASP A 150 4.85 2.65 11.74
CA ASP A 150 4.52 3.47 10.58
C ASP A 150 3.34 4.41 10.87
N ALA A 151 3.37 5.61 10.30
CA ALA A 151 2.35 6.63 10.56
C ALA A 151 0.92 6.14 10.26
N VAL A 152 0.72 5.32 9.21
CA VAL A 152 -0.63 4.79 8.90
C VAL A 152 -1.16 3.89 10.02
N ASN A 153 -0.26 3.28 10.80
CA ASN A 153 -0.64 2.39 11.90
C ASN A 153 -1.14 3.15 13.15
N MET A 154 -1.22 4.48 13.10
CA MET A 154 -1.95 5.24 14.10
C MET A 154 -3.46 4.96 14.08
N ILE A 155 -3.99 4.50 12.94
CA ILE A 155 -5.37 4.04 12.78
C ILE A 155 -5.46 2.54 13.13
N ASP A 156 -6.47 2.17 13.91
CA ASP A 156 -6.78 0.77 14.16
C ASP A 156 -7.49 0.17 12.94
N ALA A 157 -6.80 -0.73 12.25
CA ALA A 157 -7.32 -1.36 11.04
C ALA A 157 -8.42 -2.39 11.34
N ASP A 158 -9.48 -2.42 10.51
CA ASP A 158 -10.54 -3.44 10.54
C ASP A 158 -10.10 -4.74 9.87
N ALA A 159 -9.12 -4.66 8.98
CA ALA A 159 -8.40 -5.81 8.42
C ALA A 159 -7.00 -5.37 8.01
N CYS A 160 -6.07 -6.31 7.93
CA CYS A 160 -4.75 -6.03 7.35
C CYS A 160 -4.35 -7.10 6.34
N VAL A 161 -3.45 -6.72 5.44
CA VAL A 161 -2.79 -7.62 4.48
C VAL A 161 -1.29 -7.51 4.66
N ILE A 162 -0.59 -8.64 4.70
CA ILE A 162 0.87 -8.74 4.61
C ILE A 162 1.20 -9.41 3.28
N THR A 163 1.75 -8.65 2.31
CA THR A 163 1.95 -9.13 0.94
C THR A 163 3.16 -10.03 0.80
N SER A 164 4.35 -9.55 1.14
CA SER A 164 5.59 -10.34 1.12
C SER A 164 6.54 -9.88 2.21
N ILE A 165 7.51 -10.74 2.58
CA ILE A 165 8.52 -10.43 3.59
C ILE A 165 9.90 -10.77 3.01
N GLY A 166 10.57 -9.75 2.49
CA GLY A 166 11.94 -9.79 1.99
C GLY A 166 12.89 -8.92 2.82
N ILE A 167 14.18 -9.06 2.58
CA ILE A 167 15.21 -8.20 3.17
C ILE A 167 15.19 -6.87 2.45
N ASP A 168 14.87 -5.82 3.20
CA ASP A 168 14.81 -4.43 2.73
C ASP A 168 14.83 -3.49 3.94
N HIS A 169 15.35 -2.26 3.76
CA HIS A 169 15.42 -1.24 4.82
C HIS A 169 16.06 -1.75 6.13
N THR A 170 17.16 -2.48 6.01
CA THR A 170 17.79 -3.19 7.13
C THR A 170 18.24 -2.28 8.28
N GLU A 171 18.56 -1.02 8.00
CA GLU A 171 18.91 -0.02 9.01
C GLU A 171 17.77 0.25 10.01
N TRP A 172 16.51 0.02 9.60
CA TRP A 172 15.32 0.32 10.39
C TRP A 172 14.61 -0.92 10.90
N LEU A 173 14.58 -1.99 10.08
CA LEU A 173 13.74 -3.16 10.34
C LEU A 173 14.52 -4.37 10.83
N GLY A 174 15.85 -4.28 10.80
CA GLY A 174 16.75 -5.41 11.08
C GLY A 174 17.14 -6.17 9.82
N ASP A 175 18.14 -7.04 9.97
CA ASP A 175 18.87 -7.72 8.90
C ASP A 175 18.34 -9.13 8.58
N THR A 176 17.24 -9.53 9.21
CA THR A 176 16.63 -10.84 9.01
C THR A 176 15.14 -10.73 8.64
N ARG A 177 14.64 -11.67 7.83
CA ARG A 177 13.21 -11.76 7.51
C ARG A 177 12.34 -11.91 8.76
N ASP A 178 12.85 -12.55 9.81
CA ASP A 178 12.14 -12.73 11.08
C ASP A 178 11.92 -11.40 11.83
N LEU A 179 12.91 -10.51 11.86
CA LEU A 179 12.77 -9.18 12.45
C LEU A 179 11.81 -8.32 11.64
N ILE A 180 11.96 -8.34 10.32
CA ILE A 180 11.08 -7.62 9.38
C ILE A 180 9.63 -8.10 9.51
N ALA A 181 9.42 -9.41 9.71
CA ALA A 181 8.11 -10.02 9.92
C ALA A 181 7.41 -9.48 11.17
N ILE A 182 8.14 -9.32 12.27
CA ILE A 182 7.62 -8.78 13.54
C ILE A 182 7.14 -7.34 13.34
N GLU A 183 7.91 -6.50 12.65
CA GLU A 183 7.53 -5.11 12.37
C GLU A 183 6.27 -5.04 11.48
N LYS A 184 6.21 -5.88 10.43
CA LYS A 184 5.04 -5.91 9.53
C LYS A 184 3.81 -6.47 10.21
N ALA A 185 3.95 -7.50 11.05
CA ALA A 185 2.84 -8.05 11.82
C ALA A 185 2.18 -7.03 12.77
N GLY A 186 2.91 -5.99 13.17
CA GLY A 186 2.43 -4.94 14.07
C GLY A 186 1.23 -4.11 13.56
N VAL A 187 0.81 -4.28 12.30
CA VAL A 187 -0.42 -3.67 11.76
C VAL A 187 -1.68 -4.46 12.12
N ALA A 188 -1.52 -5.71 12.58
CA ALA A 188 -2.66 -6.55 12.95
C ALA A 188 -3.32 -6.08 14.24
N ARG A 189 -4.61 -6.36 14.38
CA ARG A 189 -5.43 -6.01 15.55
C ARG A 189 -6.15 -7.23 16.11
N PHE A 190 -6.38 -7.22 17.42
CA PHE A 190 -7.10 -8.29 18.13
C PHE A 190 -8.48 -8.52 17.50
N GLY A 191 -8.81 -9.78 17.22
CA GLY A 191 -10.08 -10.19 16.63
C GLY A 191 -10.34 -9.77 15.19
N LYS A 192 -9.38 -9.03 14.55
CA LYS A 192 -9.54 -8.57 13.17
C LYS A 192 -8.84 -9.50 12.18
N PRO A 193 -9.32 -9.58 10.92
CA PRO A 193 -8.68 -10.36 9.87
C PRO A 193 -7.25 -9.89 9.57
N ALA A 194 -6.32 -10.84 9.47
CA ALA A 194 -4.95 -10.64 8.98
C ALA A 194 -4.69 -11.63 7.84
N VAL A 195 -4.69 -11.12 6.60
CA VAL A 195 -4.44 -11.92 5.39
C VAL A 195 -2.95 -11.90 5.08
N VAL A 196 -2.34 -13.07 4.91
CA VAL A 196 -0.92 -13.23 4.61
C VAL A 196 -0.77 -13.86 3.22
N ALA A 197 -0.14 -13.14 2.29
CA ALA A 197 0.07 -13.55 0.91
C ALA A 197 1.51 -14.07 0.65
N GLU A 198 2.29 -14.22 1.71
CA GLU A 198 3.63 -14.83 1.65
C GLU A 198 3.51 -16.35 1.81
N SER A 199 4.13 -17.11 0.91
CA SER A 199 4.17 -18.57 0.96
C SER A 199 5.33 -19.10 1.81
N ASP A 200 6.50 -18.47 1.68
CA ASP A 200 7.68 -18.78 2.49
C ASP A 200 7.67 -17.96 3.78
N LEU A 201 6.93 -18.45 4.76
CA LEU A 201 6.69 -17.72 6.01
C LEU A 201 7.94 -17.68 6.93
N PRO A 202 8.42 -16.48 7.32
CA PRO A 202 9.38 -16.37 8.43
C PRO A 202 8.83 -17.00 9.70
N SER A 203 9.70 -17.62 10.49
CA SER A 203 9.31 -18.41 11.66
C SER A 203 8.58 -17.59 12.72
N THR A 204 8.82 -16.30 12.79
CA THR A 204 8.25 -15.36 13.77
C THR A 204 6.87 -14.82 13.37
N LEU A 205 6.47 -14.87 12.09
CA LEU A 205 5.27 -14.19 11.60
C LEU A 205 3.98 -14.71 12.25
N LEU A 206 3.70 -16.01 12.10
CA LEU A 206 2.47 -16.59 12.63
C LEU A 206 2.40 -16.54 14.16
N PRO A 207 3.48 -16.83 14.91
CA PRO A 207 3.50 -16.63 16.36
C PRO A 207 3.19 -15.18 16.77
N THR A 208 3.74 -14.19 16.07
CA THR A 208 3.49 -12.76 16.37
C THR A 208 2.03 -12.40 16.12
N LEU A 209 1.48 -12.77 14.96
CA LEU A 209 0.06 -12.53 14.64
C LEU A 209 -0.89 -13.20 15.64
N LYS A 210 -0.54 -14.43 16.07
CA LYS A 210 -1.29 -15.14 17.12
C LYS A 210 -1.21 -14.43 18.47
N ALA A 211 -0.04 -13.95 18.84
CA ALA A 211 0.16 -13.18 20.09
C ALA A 211 -0.65 -11.88 20.10
N LEU A 212 -0.80 -11.23 18.92
CA LEU A 212 -1.67 -10.07 18.75
C LEU A 212 -3.16 -10.42 18.73
N GLY A 213 -3.50 -11.72 18.73
CA GLY A 213 -4.89 -12.19 18.69
C GLY A 213 -5.61 -11.96 17.37
N ALA A 214 -4.89 -11.83 16.27
CA ALA A 214 -5.45 -11.62 14.95
C ALA A 214 -6.11 -12.89 14.37
N ASN A 215 -7.15 -12.72 13.56
CA ASN A 215 -7.78 -13.80 12.80
C ASN A 215 -7.01 -14.03 11.49
N VAL A 216 -6.00 -14.89 11.53
CA VAL A 216 -5.07 -15.10 10.43
C VAL A 216 -5.68 -15.96 9.34
N ALA A 217 -5.51 -15.52 8.08
CA ALA A 217 -5.76 -16.30 6.87
C ALA A 217 -4.50 -16.27 6.00
N ALA A 218 -3.71 -17.33 5.98
CA ALA A 218 -2.43 -17.42 5.29
C ALA A 218 -2.51 -18.27 4.02
N LEU A 219 -1.77 -17.83 2.98
CA LEU A 219 -1.56 -18.56 1.74
C LEU A 219 -0.95 -19.94 2.04
N ASP A 220 -1.31 -20.95 1.25
CA ASP A 220 -0.89 -22.35 1.35
C ASP A 220 -1.30 -23.07 2.66
N ARG A 221 -2.04 -22.38 3.51
CA ARG A 221 -2.58 -22.95 4.75
C ARG A 221 -4.11 -22.83 4.83
N ASP A 222 -4.65 -21.63 4.69
CA ASP A 222 -6.06 -21.32 4.86
C ASP A 222 -6.75 -21.00 3.53
N TRP A 223 -5.98 -20.62 2.54
CA TRP A 223 -6.39 -20.39 1.16
C TRP A 223 -5.26 -20.75 0.19
N LEU A 224 -5.60 -21.14 -1.02
CA LEU A 224 -4.67 -21.73 -1.96
C LEU A 224 -4.75 -21.05 -3.32
N ILE A 225 -3.62 -21.02 -4.04
CA ILE A 225 -3.57 -20.65 -5.45
C ILE A 225 -2.97 -21.82 -6.22
N SER A 226 -3.69 -22.31 -7.23
CA SER A 226 -3.16 -23.26 -8.20
C SER A 226 -3.29 -22.64 -9.59
N GLU A 227 -2.18 -22.32 -10.21
CA GLU A 227 -2.13 -21.52 -11.44
C GLU A 227 -2.83 -20.17 -11.25
N GLN A 228 -4.04 -20.00 -11.76
CA GLN A 228 -4.88 -18.79 -11.58
C GLN A 228 -6.14 -19.07 -10.74
N MET A 229 -6.32 -20.29 -10.24
CA MET A 229 -7.47 -20.66 -9.43
C MET A 229 -7.21 -20.38 -7.96
N LEU A 230 -7.94 -19.42 -7.40
CA LEU A 230 -7.99 -19.15 -5.96
C LEU A 230 -9.03 -20.06 -5.30
N THR A 231 -8.62 -20.79 -4.28
CA THR A 231 -9.54 -21.48 -3.36
C THR A 231 -9.59 -20.71 -2.04
N LEU A 232 -10.75 -20.14 -1.72
CA LEU A 232 -11.02 -19.38 -0.50
C LEU A 232 -11.10 -20.30 0.74
N PRO A 233 -11.01 -19.75 1.96
CA PRO A 233 -11.07 -20.54 3.19
C PRO A 233 -12.36 -21.37 3.40
N ASP A 234 -13.45 -21.02 2.74
CA ASP A 234 -14.71 -21.74 2.74
C ASP A 234 -14.83 -22.82 1.64
N GLY A 235 -13.75 -23.01 0.86
CA GLY A 235 -13.69 -23.92 -0.28
C GLY A 235 -14.23 -23.34 -1.59
N THR A 236 -14.76 -22.13 -1.58
CA THR A 236 -15.21 -21.46 -2.81
C THR A 236 -14.04 -21.19 -3.75
N GLN A 237 -14.23 -21.46 -5.04
CA GLN A 237 -13.21 -21.22 -6.06
C GLN A 237 -13.51 -19.99 -6.92
N ARG A 238 -12.44 -19.25 -7.28
CA ARG A 238 -12.50 -18.08 -8.17
C ARG A 238 -11.31 -18.12 -9.13
N LEU A 239 -11.59 -17.91 -10.42
CA LEU A 239 -10.54 -17.71 -11.40
C LEU A 239 -10.02 -16.26 -11.30
N LEU A 240 -8.72 -16.08 -11.21
CA LEU A 240 -8.09 -14.76 -11.19
C LEU A 240 -7.56 -14.43 -12.58
N PRO A 241 -8.03 -13.34 -13.23
CA PRO A 241 -7.45 -12.89 -14.48
C PRO A 241 -5.96 -12.58 -14.34
N ALA A 242 -5.15 -12.93 -15.34
CA ALA A 242 -3.76 -12.52 -15.39
C ALA A 242 -3.69 -11.01 -15.66
N VAL A 243 -3.12 -10.26 -14.71
CA VAL A 243 -2.88 -8.82 -14.87
C VAL A 243 -1.39 -8.60 -15.06
N PRO A 244 -0.96 -8.04 -16.21
CA PRO A 244 0.47 -7.83 -16.47
C PRO A 244 1.16 -7.06 -15.35
N GLY A 245 2.33 -7.55 -14.91
CA GLY A 245 3.13 -6.94 -13.86
C GLY A 245 2.62 -7.13 -12.44
N LEU A 246 1.46 -7.76 -12.23
CA LEU A 246 0.94 -8.04 -10.91
C LEU A 246 1.07 -9.52 -10.54
N GLN A 247 1.40 -9.78 -9.29
CA GLN A 247 1.45 -11.15 -8.78
C GLN A 247 0.05 -11.64 -8.44
N THR A 248 -0.23 -12.88 -8.85
CA THR A 248 -1.49 -13.56 -8.55
C THR A 248 -1.77 -13.59 -7.04
N SER A 249 -0.74 -13.74 -6.19
CA SER A 249 -0.89 -13.72 -4.73
C SER A 249 -1.43 -12.39 -4.19
N ASN A 250 -1.04 -11.25 -4.78
CA ASN A 250 -1.55 -9.94 -4.37
C ASN A 250 -3.01 -9.73 -4.81
N LEU A 251 -3.38 -10.21 -6.00
CA LEU A 251 -4.76 -10.21 -6.47
C LEU A 251 -5.64 -11.11 -5.59
N ALA A 252 -5.16 -12.31 -5.29
CA ALA A 252 -5.82 -13.25 -4.40
C ALA A 252 -6.02 -12.68 -2.98
N ALA A 253 -4.97 -12.07 -2.41
CA ALA A 253 -5.06 -11.44 -1.09
C ALA A 253 -6.12 -10.34 -1.04
N ALA A 254 -6.26 -9.55 -2.11
CA ALA A 254 -7.32 -8.55 -2.23
C ALA A 254 -8.72 -9.19 -2.21
N VAL A 255 -8.92 -10.31 -2.92
CA VAL A 255 -10.17 -11.08 -2.89
C VAL A 255 -10.42 -11.65 -1.49
N VAL A 256 -9.40 -12.29 -0.88
CA VAL A 256 -9.51 -12.89 0.46
C VAL A 256 -9.85 -11.83 1.51
N VAL A 257 -9.18 -10.68 1.54
CA VAL A 257 -9.48 -9.63 2.53
C VAL A 257 -10.85 -9.02 2.32
N ALA A 258 -11.29 -8.83 1.07
CA ALA A 258 -12.63 -8.35 0.78
C ALA A 258 -13.71 -9.32 1.27
N THR A 259 -13.53 -10.65 1.11
CA THR A 259 -14.45 -11.65 1.67
C THR A 259 -14.44 -11.67 3.20
N LYS A 260 -13.28 -11.44 3.83
CA LYS A 260 -13.17 -11.30 5.30
C LYS A 260 -13.84 -10.03 5.83
N LEU A 261 -14.05 -9.03 4.99
CA LEU A 261 -14.88 -7.86 5.28
C LEU A 261 -16.37 -8.08 4.95
N ASN A 262 -16.78 -9.33 4.75
CA ASN A 262 -18.14 -9.75 4.44
C ASN A 262 -18.69 -9.28 3.09
N LEU A 263 -17.79 -9.03 2.13
CA LEU A 263 -18.20 -8.72 0.77
C LEU A 263 -18.38 -10.01 -0.05
N THR A 264 -19.53 -10.15 -0.68
CA THR A 264 -19.78 -11.24 -1.63
C THR A 264 -19.20 -10.82 -2.99
N LEU A 265 -18.21 -11.57 -3.48
CA LEU A 265 -17.59 -11.40 -4.78
C LEU A 265 -17.95 -12.59 -5.66
N ASP A 266 -18.73 -12.34 -6.71
CA ASP A 266 -18.95 -13.30 -7.80
C ASP A 266 -17.79 -13.20 -8.82
N GLN A 267 -17.79 -14.09 -9.80
CA GLN A 267 -16.71 -14.14 -10.80
C GLN A 267 -16.72 -12.88 -11.69
N ASP A 268 -17.92 -12.42 -12.10
CA ASP A 268 -18.07 -11.24 -12.95
C ASP A 268 -17.47 -9.99 -12.28
N CYS A 269 -17.73 -9.80 -10.99
CA CYS A 269 -17.15 -8.70 -10.20
C CYS A 269 -15.61 -8.74 -10.19
N ILE A 270 -15.02 -9.92 -10.04
CA ILE A 270 -13.55 -10.10 -10.04
C ILE A 270 -12.99 -9.81 -11.43
N ASP A 271 -13.61 -10.36 -12.47
CA ASP A 271 -13.18 -10.19 -13.85
C ASP A 271 -13.21 -8.73 -14.27
N GLU A 272 -14.32 -8.04 -14.05
CA GLU A 272 -14.49 -6.61 -14.39
C GLU A 272 -13.49 -5.73 -13.61
N ALA A 273 -13.31 -5.99 -12.30
CA ALA A 273 -12.38 -5.24 -11.48
C ALA A 273 -10.92 -5.39 -11.95
N PHE A 274 -10.48 -6.62 -12.27
CA PHE A 274 -9.09 -6.88 -12.58
C PHE A 274 -8.73 -6.67 -14.05
N MET A 275 -9.67 -6.86 -15.00
CA MET A 275 -9.45 -6.54 -16.41
C MET A 275 -9.21 -5.06 -16.66
N ALA A 276 -9.80 -4.19 -15.85
CA ALA A 276 -9.58 -2.75 -15.91
C ALA A 276 -8.33 -2.27 -15.16
N LEU A 277 -7.62 -3.17 -14.45
CA LEU A 277 -6.52 -2.81 -13.57
C LEU A 277 -5.22 -2.62 -14.35
N SER A 278 -4.65 -1.44 -14.24
CA SER A 278 -3.32 -1.11 -14.77
C SER A 278 -2.59 -0.25 -13.75
N ILE A 279 -1.35 -0.61 -13.46
CA ILE A 279 -0.51 0.13 -12.49
C ILE A 279 0.75 0.61 -13.19
N ALA A 280 0.99 1.92 -13.13
CA ALA A 280 2.20 2.51 -13.70
C ALA A 280 3.46 1.91 -13.05
N GLY A 281 4.50 1.70 -13.86
CA GLY A 281 5.78 1.16 -13.38
C GLY A 281 5.73 -0.30 -12.90
N ARG A 282 4.75 -1.09 -13.32
CA ARG A 282 4.68 -2.55 -13.06
C ARG A 282 4.67 -3.29 -14.39
N GLN A 283 5.85 -3.64 -14.89
CA GLN A 283 6.06 -4.22 -16.23
C GLN A 283 5.27 -3.46 -17.32
N GLN A 284 5.16 -2.16 -17.12
CA GLN A 284 4.39 -1.28 -18.00
C GLN A 284 5.05 -1.22 -19.37
N GLN A 285 4.29 -1.48 -20.42
CA GLN A 285 4.77 -1.41 -21.79
C GLN A 285 4.32 -0.09 -22.43
N LEU A 286 5.27 0.60 -23.06
CA LEU A 286 5.03 1.80 -23.84
C LEU A 286 5.72 1.68 -25.19
N VAL A 287 5.07 2.14 -26.24
CA VAL A 287 5.69 2.29 -27.56
C VAL A 287 6.00 3.78 -27.77
N ALA A 288 7.27 4.12 -27.83
CA ALA A 288 7.73 5.46 -28.07
C ALA A 288 9.02 5.45 -28.91
N MET A 289 9.17 6.40 -29.86
CA MET A 289 10.35 6.52 -30.72
C MET A 289 10.66 5.21 -31.49
N ASP A 290 9.61 4.56 -32.01
CA ASP A 290 9.68 3.28 -32.73
C ASP A 290 10.35 2.14 -31.94
N ARG A 291 10.25 2.20 -30.60
CA ARG A 291 10.78 1.18 -29.69
C ARG A 291 9.75 0.80 -28.64
N LEU A 292 9.83 -0.45 -28.21
CA LEU A 292 9.07 -0.94 -27.04
C LEU A 292 9.88 -0.66 -25.78
N TRP A 293 9.29 0.07 -24.85
CA TRP A 293 9.84 0.37 -23.53
C TRP A 293 9.12 -0.46 -22.48
N TRP A 294 9.90 -1.01 -21.57
CA TRP A 294 9.41 -1.67 -20.36
C TRP A 294 9.80 -0.85 -19.16
N LEU A 295 8.80 -0.39 -18.41
CA LEU A 295 8.99 0.38 -17.19
C LEU A 295 8.63 -0.47 -15.99
N ASP A 296 9.55 -0.57 -15.04
CA ASP A 296 9.34 -1.29 -13.78
C ASP A 296 10.05 -0.55 -12.64
N VAL A 297 9.49 -0.65 -11.43
CA VAL A 297 10.04 -0.04 -10.22
C VAL A 297 10.82 -1.05 -9.36
N ALA A 298 11.26 -2.15 -9.93
CA ALA A 298 12.10 -3.14 -9.25
C ALA A 298 13.39 -2.50 -8.73
N HIS A 299 13.66 -2.63 -7.43
CA HIS A 299 14.76 -1.95 -6.73
C HIS A 299 15.43 -2.81 -5.65
N ASN A 300 14.96 -4.03 -5.39
CA ASN A 300 15.59 -5.00 -4.49
C ASN A 300 15.76 -6.35 -5.18
N CYS A 301 16.57 -7.24 -4.59
CA CYS A 301 16.95 -8.53 -5.20
C CYS A 301 15.74 -9.35 -5.65
N GLU A 302 14.68 -9.39 -4.85
CA GLU A 302 13.47 -10.16 -5.14
C GLU A 302 12.70 -9.58 -6.32
N SER A 303 12.47 -8.27 -6.34
CA SER A 303 11.72 -7.60 -7.41
C SER A 303 12.48 -7.61 -8.74
N VAL A 304 13.81 -7.40 -8.71
CA VAL A 304 14.67 -7.49 -9.91
C VAL A 304 14.72 -8.90 -10.45
N GLY A 305 14.80 -9.93 -9.58
CA GLY A 305 14.76 -11.32 -9.99
C GLY A 305 13.47 -11.67 -10.75
N ARG A 306 12.32 -11.19 -10.26
CA ARG A 306 11.03 -11.37 -10.94
C ARG A 306 10.94 -10.65 -12.28
N LEU A 307 11.45 -9.42 -12.35
CA LEU A 307 11.51 -8.69 -13.61
C LEU A 307 12.37 -9.43 -14.65
N ALA A 308 13.51 -9.98 -14.24
CA ALA A 308 14.39 -10.74 -15.13
C ALA A 308 13.70 -11.98 -15.71
N VAL A 309 12.95 -12.72 -14.88
CA VAL A 309 12.15 -13.86 -15.34
C VAL A 309 11.09 -13.43 -16.38
N ALA A 310 10.33 -12.39 -16.07
CA ALA A 310 9.30 -11.88 -16.97
C ALA A 310 9.85 -11.37 -18.31
N LEU A 311 11.05 -10.76 -18.30
CA LEU A 311 11.73 -10.34 -19.53
C LEU A 311 12.22 -11.55 -20.34
N ALA A 312 12.75 -12.58 -19.67
CA ALA A 312 13.23 -13.81 -20.35
C ALA A 312 12.09 -14.55 -21.05
N GLU A 313 10.91 -14.63 -20.43
CA GLU A 313 9.72 -15.27 -21.01
C GLU A 313 9.19 -14.55 -22.26
N LYS A 314 9.43 -13.24 -22.37
CA LYS A 314 8.93 -12.41 -23.47
C LYS A 314 10.00 -12.06 -24.51
N SER A 315 11.23 -12.49 -24.30
CA SER A 315 12.32 -12.27 -25.24
C SER A 315 12.13 -13.17 -26.46
N ASP A 316 11.92 -12.53 -27.61
CA ASP A 316 11.85 -13.18 -28.94
C ASP A 316 13.23 -13.27 -29.61
N GLY A 317 14.31 -13.11 -28.85
CA GLY A 317 15.69 -13.02 -29.35
C GLY A 317 16.13 -11.62 -29.75
N ALA A 318 15.29 -10.60 -29.56
CA ALA A 318 15.65 -9.22 -29.79
C ALA A 318 16.67 -8.73 -28.76
N GLN A 319 17.52 -7.77 -29.16
CA GLN A 319 18.47 -7.15 -28.26
C GLN A 319 17.76 -6.26 -27.25
N THR A 320 17.98 -6.53 -25.95
CA THR A 320 17.44 -5.74 -24.84
C THR A 320 18.51 -4.83 -24.27
N HIS A 321 18.18 -3.56 -24.07
CA HIS A 321 19.01 -2.58 -23.37
C HIS A 321 18.32 -2.21 -22.06
N ALA A 322 19.06 -2.25 -20.95
CA ALA A 322 18.54 -1.84 -19.64
C ALA A 322 19.09 -0.49 -19.23
N ILE A 323 18.21 0.38 -18.72
CA ILE A 323 18.57 1.60 -18.01
C ILE A 323 18.13 1.39 -16.56
N PHE A 324 19.07 1.41 -15.64
CA PHE A 324 18.81 1.13 -14.22
C PHE A 324 19.24 2.30 -13.35
N GLY A 325 18.42 2.66 -12.38
CA GLY A 325 18.72 3.60 -11.32
C GLY A 325 18.03 3.18 -10.03
N ALA A 326 18.77 3.16 -8.94
CA ALA A 326 18.25 2.90 -7.60
C ALA A 326 18.98 3.79 -6.61
N MET A 327 18.34 4.08 -5.47
CA MET A 327 19.03 4.70 -4.35
C MET A 327 19.86 3.64 -3.62
N ALA A 328 20.95 4.10 -2.97
CA ALA A 328 21.75 3.25 -2.09
C ALA A 328 21.13 3.33 -0.70
N ASP A 329 20.39 2.33 -0.31
CA ASP A 329 19.78 2.12 1.00
C ASP A 329 20.04 0.70 1.52
#